data_e51469457ffffbd42e888ea143f7588e
#
_entry.id   e51469457ffffbd42e888ea143f7588e
#
_cell.length_a   1.000
_cell.length_b   1.000
_cell.length_c   1.000
_cell.angle_alpha   90.00
_cell.angle_beta   90.00
_cell.angle_gamma   90.00
#
_symmetry.space_group_name_H-M   'P 1'
#
loop_
_entity.id
_entity.type
_entity.pdbx_description
1 polymer ?
#
loop_
_entity_poly.entity_id
_entity_poly.type
_entity_poly.pdbx_seq_one_letter_code
_entity_poly.pdbx_strand_id
1 'polypeptide(L)'
;MSERQASSDGDLLVAADVRKEFGGLVAVNDLTFTIPNRSIVSLIGPNGAGKTTFFNTLTGLYKVTDGEITFDGVDVTDKPPHAITKLGVGRTFQNIRLFPQMTALENVLVGMHSRLKGGIIGSVLGLPRVRREERQAEERARELLAFSGLRNVDDELAESLSYGDQRRLEVARALATEPKLLLLDEPTAGMNPNETSTFMNFVSKLREERPIAILLIEHDMKVVMSISDRVTVLDYGEKIAEGAPQEIQKDERVIEAYLGKAATQ
;
A
#
# COMPACT_ATOMS: atom_id res chain seq x y z
N MET A 1 -14.28 -11.08 -30.88
CA MET A 1 -14.24 -12.04 -29.77
C MET A 1 -12.84 -11.86 -29.17
N SER A 2 -12.74 -11.04 -28.14
CA SER A 2 -11.47 -10.77 -27.45
C SER A 2 -11.19 -11.95 -26.53
N GLU A 3 -10.02 -12.58 -26.68
CA GLU A 3 -9.55 -13.62 -25.78
C GLU A 3 -9.41 -13.01 -24.39
N ARG A 4 -10.29 -13.42 -23.47
CA ARG A 4 -10.14 -13.17 -22.04
C ARG A 4 -8.83 -13.86 -21.62
N GLN A 5 -7.77 -13.09 -21.40
CA GLN A 5 -6.58 -13.61 -20.73
C GLN A 5 -7.01 -14.09 -19.34
N ALA A 6 -7.02 -15.41 -19.20
CA ALA A 6 -7.26 -16.07 -17.91
C ALA A 6 -6.21 -15.52 -16.92
N SER A 7 -6.67 -15.15 -15.72
CA SER A 7 -5.82 -14.85 -14.58
C SER A 7 -4.76 -15.96 -14.46
N SER A 8 -3.49 -15.61 -14.60
CA SER A 8 -2.41 -16.57 -14.40
C SER A 8 -2.47 -17.06 -12.95
N ASP A 9 -2.30 -18.37 -12.79
CA ASP A 9 -2.32 -19.09 -11.51
C ASP A 9 -1.14 -18.60 -10.64
N GLY A 10 -1.22 -17.39 -10.07
CA GLY A 10 -0.12 -16.76 -9.31
C GLY A 10 -0.27 -15.28 -8.97
N ASP A 11 -1.17 -14.55 -9.62
CA ASP A 11 -1.34 -13.12 -9.33
C ASP A 11 -2.33 -12.89 -8.17
N LEU A 12 -1.89 -12.12 -7.18
CA LEU A 12 -2.70 -11.76 -6.01
C LEU A 12 -3.75 -10.71 -6.36
N LEU A 13 -3.39 -9.74 -7.23
CA LEU A 13 -4.29 -8.72 -7.71
C LEU A 13 -4.20 -8.65 -9.24
N VAL A 14 -5.36 -8.59 -9.88
CA VAL A 14 -5.52 -8.38 -11.32
C VAL A 14 -6.51 -7.24 -11.54
N ALA A 15 -6.06 -6.20 -12.20
CA ALA A 15 -6.89 -5.14 -12.75
C ALA A 15 -6.90 -5.31 -14.27
N ALA A 16 -8.06 -5.57 -14.86
CA ALA A 16 -8.23 -5.81 -16.28
C ALA A 16 -8.99 -4.62 -16.92
N ASP A 17 -8.33 -3.97 -17.86
CA ASP A 17 -8.87 -2.88 -18.68
C ASP A 17 -9.57 -1.78 -17.86
N VAL A 18 -8.97 -1.45 -16.71
CA VAL A 18 -9.55 -0.48 -15.76
C VAL A 18 -9.54 0.91 -16.35
N ARG A 19 -10.75 1.50 -16.41
CA ARG A 19 -10.98 2.88 -16.84
C ARG A 19 -11.58 3.69 -15.72
N LYS A 20 -11.07 4.90 -15.50
CA LYS A 20 -11.64 5.88 -14.57
C LYS A 20 -11.76 7.25 -15.22
N GLU A 21 -13.00 7.75 -15.25
CA GLU A 21 -13.34 9.03 -15.81
C GLU A 21 -14.03 9.93 -14.77
N PHE A 22 -13.75 11.23 -14.83
CA PHE A 22 -14.37 12.27 -14.01
C PHE A 22 -14.90 13.39 -14.94
N GLY A 23 -16.22 13.47 -15.11
CA GLY A 23 -16.84 14.57 -15.88
C GLY A 23 -16.23 14.78 -17.27
N GLY A 24 -15.89 13.69 -17.98
CA GLY A 24 -15.27 13.73 -19.31
C GLY A 24 -13.74 13.70 -19.32
N LEU A 25 -13.08 13.90 -18.18
CA LEU A 25 -11.64 13.71 -18.04
C LEU A 25 -11.31 12.24 -17.76
N VAL A 26 -10.61 11.57 -18.67
CA VAL A 26 -10.12 10.21 -18.48
C VAL A 26 -8.81 10.28 -17.67
N ALA A 27 -8.86 9.82 -16.42
CA ALA A 27 -7.71 9.82 -15.51
C ALA A 27 -6.94 8.49 -15.50
N VAL A 28 -7.60 7.38 -15.84
CA VAL A 28 -7.01 6.05 -16.10
C VAL A 28 -7.72 5.50 -17.32
N ASN A 29 -6.96 5.03 -18.30
CA ASN A 29 -7.46 4.59 -19.60
C ASN A 29 -7.05 3.16 -19.88
N ASP A 30 -8.03 2.24 -19.82
CA ASP A 30 -7.92 0.82 -20.16
C ASP A 30 -6.65 0.14 -19.58
N LEU A 31 -6.38 0.42 -18.30
CA LEU A 31 -5.17 -0.06 -17.62
C LEU A 31 -5.32 -1.51 -17.19
N THR A 32 -4.52 -2.39 -17.79
CA THR A 32 -4.30 -3.75 -17.30
C THR A 32 -3.04 -3.81 -16.46
N PHE A 33 -3.18 -4.25 -15.19
CA PHE A 33 -2.14 -4.26 -14.17
C PHE A 33 -2.27 -5.47 -13.26
N THR A 34 -1.15 -6.09 -12.88
CA THR A 34 -1.16 -7.26 -12.01
C THR A 34 -0.15 -7.12 -10.87
N ILE A 35 -0.40 -7.81 -9.76
CA ILE A 35 0.53 -7.92 -8.64
C ILE A 35 0.68 -9.41 -8.29
N PRO A 36 1.85 -10.01 -8.55
CA PRO A 36 2.14 -11.37 -8.12
C PRO A 36 2.18 -11.51 -6.60
N ASN A 37 1.93 -12.72 -6.10
CA ASN A 37 2.13 -13.02 -4.69
C ASN A 37 3.57 -12.73 -4.26
N ARG A 38 3.76 -12.19 -3.05
CA ARG A 38 5.08 -11.97 -2.42
C ARG A 38 6.05 -11.15 -3.27
N SER A 39 5.55 -10.22 -4.06
CA SER A 39 6.35 -9.33 -4.90
C SER A 39 6.25 -7.88 -4.44
N ILE A 40 7.25 -7.09 -4.80
CA ILE A 40 7.20 -5.64 -4.72
C ILE A 40 7.02 -5.11 -6.15
N VAL A 41 5.84 -4.58 -6.43
CA VAL A 41 5.54 -3.92 -7.71
C VAL A 41 5.47 -2.43 -7.48
N SER A 42 6.19 -1.66 -8.28
CA SER A 42 6.11 -0.20 -8.24
C SER A 42 5.29 0.35 -9.39
N LEU A 43 4.49 1.36 -9.08
CA LEU A 43 3.74 2.15 -10.05
C LEU A 43 4.32 3.57 -10.06
N ILE A 44 4.95 3.95 -11.16
CA ILE A 44 5.61 5.24 -11.32
C ILE A 44 5.01 6.04 -12.48
N GLY A 45 5.45 7.26 -12.64
CA GLY A 45 5.04 8.14 -13.74
C GLY A 45 5.04 9.60 -13.31
N PRO A 46 4.98 10.54 -14.25
CA PRO A 46 4.95 11.97 -13.96
C PRO A 46 3.74 12.39 -13.11
N ASN A 47 3.77 13.63 -12.60
CA ASN A 47 2.62 14.21 -11.91
C ASN A 47 1.44 14.31 -12.88
N GLY A 48 0.24 13.88 -12.41
CA GLY A 48 -0.95 13.83 -13.27
C GLY A 48 -1.06 12.57 -14.16
N ALA A 49 -0.12 11.61 -14.07
CA ALA A 49 -0.18 10.38 -14.86
C ALA A 49 -1.32 9.40 -14.50
N GLY A 50 -2.11 9.69 -13.46
CA GLY A 50 -3.22 8.83 -13.03
C GLY A 50 -2.92 7.86 -11.89
N LYS A 51 -1.67 7.83 -11.36
CA LYS A 51 -1.24 6.90 -10.30
C LYS A 51 -2.16 6.88 -9.08
N THR A 52 -2.39 8.04 -8.46
CA THR A 52 -3.24 8.17 -7.27
C THR A 52 -4.70 7.81 -7.58
N THR A 53 -5.17 8.12 -8.78
CA THR A 53 -6.52 7.73 -9.22
C THR A 53 -6.64 6.22 -9.29
N PHE A 54 -5.70 5.54 -9.95
CA PHE A 54 -5.67 4.08 -10.03
C PHE A 54 -5.55 3.44 -8.64
N PHE A 55 -4.67 3.95 -7.79
CA PHE A 55 -4.53 3.49 -6.41
C PHE A 55 -5.82 3.62 -5.59
N ASN A 56 -6.59 4.69 -5.83
CA ASN A 56 -7.87 4.90 -5.19
C ASN A 56 -8.96 3.95 -5.74
N THR A 57 -8.88 3.53 -7.00
CA THR A 57 -9.79 2.50 -7.54
C THR A 57 -9.49 1.13 -6.94
N LEU A 58 -8.22 0.74 -6.80
CA LEU A 58 -7.81 -0.51 -6.18
C LEU A 58 -8.29 -0.66 -4.72
N THR A 59 -8.46 0.46 -4.03
CA THR A 59 -8.91 0.50 -2.63
C THR A 59 -10.40 0.79 -2.45
N GLY A 60 -11.16 0.90 -3.54
CA GLY A 60 -12.60 1.16 -3.52
C GLY A 60 -12.99 2.58 -3.06
N LEU A 61 -12.01 3.52 -2.98
CA LEU A 61 -12.29 4.94 -2.74
C LEU A 61 -12.93 5.60 -3.97
N TYR A 62 -12.55 5.15 -5.16
CA TYR A 62 -13.23 5.51 -6.41
C TYR A 62 -13.76 4.24 -7.07
N LYS A 63 -15.02 4.31 -7.51
CA LYS A 63 -15.56 3.29 -8.39
C LYS A 63 -14.90 3.41 -9.76
N VAL A 64 -14.62 2.29 -10.42
CA VAL A 64 -14.19 2.27 -11.80
C VAL A 64 -15.33 2.75 -12.71
N THR A 65 -14.99 3.28 -13.88
CA THR A 65 -15.98 3.60 -14.91
C THR A 65 -16.24 2.38 -15.78
N ASP A 66 -15.18 1.60 -16.06
CA ASP A 66 -15.21 0.34 -16.79
C ASP A 66 -14.03 -0.53 -16.38
N GLY A 67 -14.05 -1.84 -16.72
CA GLY A 67 -13.04 -2.82 -16.35
C GLY A 67 -13.35 -3.54 -15.03
N GLU A 68 -12.49 -4.48 -14.68
CA GLU A 68 -12.67 -5.36 -13.54
C GLU A 68 -11.40 -5.40 -12.66
N ILE A 69 -11.60 -5.51 -11.34
CA ILE A 69 -10.50 -5.68 -10.38
C ILE A 69 -10.77 -6.94 -9.56
N THR A 70 -9.86 -7.90 -9.62
CA THR A 70 -9.90 -9.14 -8.85
C THR A 70 -8.77 -9.16 -7.82
N PHE A 71 -9.06 -9.50 -6.58
CA PHE A 71 -8.10 -9.66 -5.50
C PHE A 71 -8.26 -11.05 -4.87
N ASP A 72 -7.17 -11.84 -4.87
CA ASP A 72 -7.15 -13.22 -4.33
C ASP A 72 -8.32 -14.07 -4.88
N GLY A 73 -8.58 -13.96 -6.18
CA GLY A 73 -9.66 -14.64 -6.88
C GLY A 73 -11.07 -14.10 -6.62
N VAL A 74 -11.22 -13.02 -5.83
CA VAL A 74 -12.51 -12.39 -5.51
C VAL A 74 -12.65 -11.08 -6.28
N ASP A 75 -13.76 -10.90 -6.99
CA ASP A 75 -14.10 -9.63 -7.62
C ASP A 75 -14.32 -8.55 -6.55
N VAL A 76 -13.54 -7.46 -6.67
CA VAL A 76 -13.56 -6.31 -5.76
C VAL A 76 -13.92 -4.99 -6.44
N THR A 77 -14.30 -5.02 -7.71
CA THR A 77 -14.52 -3.86 -8.59
C THR A 77 -15.34 -2.76 -7.94
N ASP A 78 -16.47 -3.09 -7.34
CA ASP A 78 -17.39 -2.14 -6.71
C ASP A 78 -17.47 -2.25 -5.18
N LYS A 79 -16.55 -2.98 -4.58
CA LYS A 79 -16.56 -3.14 -3.12
C LYS A 79 -16.11 -1.87 -2.40
N PRO A 80 -16.74 -1.51 -1.29
CA PRO A 80 -16.31 -0.38 -0.47
C PRO A 80 -14.98 -0.70 0.26
N PRO A 81 -14.21 0.34 0.64
CA PRO A 81 -12.87 0.18 1.23
C PRO A 81 -12.81 -0.79 2.40
N HIS A 82 -13.77 -0.75 3.32
CA HIS A 82 -13.79 -1.64 4.47
C HIS A 82 -13.95 -3.12 4.10
N ALA A 83 -14.63 -3.44 2.99
CA ALA A 83 -14.77 -4.80 2.50
C ALA A 83 -13.46 -5.28 1.85
N ILE A 84 -12.79 -4.41 1.09
CA ILE A 84 -11.48 -4.69 0.49
C ILE A 84 -10.42 -4.91 1.58
N THR A 85 -10.42 -4.08 2.62
CA THR A 85 -9.53 -4.27 3.79
C THR A 85 -9.76 -5.61 4.48
N LYS A 86 -11.02 -6.05 4.64
CA LYS A 86 -11.35 -7.37 5.23
C LYS A 86 -10.83 -8.54 4.39
N LEU A 87 -10.70 -8.38 3.08
CA LEU A 87 -10.11 -9.39 2.20
C LEU A 87 -8.59 -9.47 2.33
N GLY A 88 -7.95 -8.46 2.92
CA GLY A 88 -6.52 -8.45 3.18
C GLY A 88 -5.74 -7.40 2.39
N VAL A 89 -6.37 -6.29 2.01
CA VAL A 89 -5.66 -5.13 1.44
C VAL A 89 -5.44 -4.09 2.54
N GLY A 90 -4.17 -3.85 2.90
CA GLY A 90 -3.75 -2.78 3.78
C GLY A 90 -3.27 -1.58 2.96
N ARG A 91 -3.45 -0.36 3.48
CA ARG A 91 -3.01 0.87 2.83
C ARG A 91 -2.43 1.85 3.83
N THR A 92 -1.33 2.51 3.46
CA THR A 92 -0.89 3.78 4.04
C THR A 92 -1.38 4.95 3.19
N PHE A 93 -1.24 6.16 3.71
CA PHE A 93 -1.67 7.37 3.00
C PHE A 93 -0.46 8.29 2.78
N GLN A 94 -0.50 9.11 1.72
CA GLN A 94 0.54 10.09 1.44
C GLN A 94 0.80 11.01 2.65
N ASN A 95 -0.25 11.54 3.27
CA ASN A 95 -0.15 12.21 4.56
C ASN A 95 -0.33 11.21 5.69
N ILE A 96 0.55 11.22 6.68
CA ILE A 96 0.48 10.35 7.85
C ILE A 96 -0.87 10.51 8.54
N ARG A 97 -1.58 9.39 8.71
CA ARG A 97 -2.90 9.35 9.37
C ARG A 97 -2.85 8.55 10.67
N LEU A 98 -1.91 8.88 11.53
CA LEU A 98 -1.87 8.36 12.90
C LEU A 98 -2.88 9.11 13.77
N PHE A 99 -3.22 8.51 14.90
CA PHE A 99 -3.91 9.18 16.01
C PHE A 99 -2.85 9.86 16.88
N PRO A 100 -2.64 11.18 16.75
CA PRO A 100 -1.46 11.85 17.30
C PRO A 100 -1.40 11.78 18.83
N GLN A 101 -2.56 11.84 19.50
CA GLN A 101 -2.70 11.81 20.96
C GLN A 101 -2.80 10.38 21.53
N MET A 102 -2.68 9.36 20.70
CA MET A 102 -2.55 7.96 21.12
C MET A 102 -1.08 7.55 21.11
N THR A 103 -0.73 6.61 21.99
CA THR A 103 0.60 6.01 22.02
C THR A 103 0.87 5.19 20.75
N ALA A 104 2.14 4.83 20.52
CA ALA A 104 2.51 3.95 19.43
C ALA A 104 1.79 2.60 19.53
N LEU A 105 1.72 2.03 20.73
CA LEU A 105 1.01 0.78 20.99
C LEU A 105 -0.48 0.88 20.67
N GLU A 106 -1.15 1.95 21.15
CA GLU A 106 -2.57 2.18 20.91
C GLU A 106 -2.88 2.34 19.42
N ASN A 107 -2.02 3.05 18.67
CA ASN A 107 -2.17 3.17 17.21
C ASN A 107 -2.17 1.80 16.52
N VAL A 108 -1.28 0.88 16.90
CA VAL A 108 -1.25 -0.48 16.34
C VAL A 108 -2.48 -1.28 16.75
N LEU A 109 -2.91 -1.17 18.01
CA LEU A 109 -4.11 -1.84 18.52
C LEU A 109 -5.38 -1.42 17.77
N VAL A 110 -5.51 -0.14 17.37
CA VAL A 110 -6.60 0.32 16.50
C VAL A 110 -6.63 -0.46 15.18
N GLY A 111 -5.47 -0.75 14.59
CA GLY A 111 -5.38 -1.59 13.38
C GLY A 111 -5.95 -3.00 13.58
N MET A 112 -5.82 -3.56 14.78
CA MET A 112 -6.34 -4.89 15.12
C MET A 112 -7.84 -4.92 15.39
N HIS A 113 -8.47 -3.76 15.63
CA HIS A 113 -9.88 -3.69 16.07
C HIS A 113 -10.84 -4.39 15.11
N SER A 114 -10.59 -4.37 13.81
CA SER A 114 -11.42 -5.06 12.81
C SER A 114 -11.43 -6.59 12.95
N ARG A 115 -10.49 -7.16 13.73
CA ARG A 115 -10.31 -8.60 13.95
C ARG A 115 -10.68 -9.07 15.35
N LEU A 116 -10.75 -8.15 16.33
CA LEU A 116 -11.15 -8.47 17.69
C LEU A 116 -12.65 -8.84 17.72
N LYS A 117 -12.95 -10.02 18.22
CA LYS A 117 -14.33 -10.54 18.35
C LYS A 117 -15.01 -10.10 19.64
N GLY A 118 -14.25 -9.57 20.60
CA GLY A 118 -14.74 -9.03 21.87
C GLY A 118 -15.51 -7.74 21.62
N GLY A 119 -16.86 -7.81 21.57
CA GLY A 119 -17.69 -6.60 21.49
C GLY A 119 -17.55 -5.71 22.73
N ILE A 120 -17.93 -4.43 22.61
CA ILE A 120 -17.91 -3.43 23.70
C ILE A 120 -18.51 -3.96 25.00
N ILE A 121 -19.57 -4.75 24.92
CA ILE A 121 -20.26 -5.37 26.07
C ILE A 121 -19.34 -6.35 26.81
N GLY A 122 -18.50 -7.11 26.09
CA GLY A 122 -17.58 -8.07 26.69
C GLY A 122 -16.43 -7.41 27.45
N SER A 123 -15.88 -6.30 26.93
CA SER A 123 -14.86 -5.49 27.59
C SER A 123 -15.38 -4.82 28.87
N VAL A 124 -16.59 -4.27 28.83
CA VAL A 124 -17.23 -3.65 30.03
C VAL A 124 -17.49 -4.66 31.15
N LEU A 125 -17.84 -5.90 30.80
CA LEU A 125 -18.11 -6.97 31.77
C LEU A 125 -16.84 -7.64 32.30
N GLY A 126 -15.64 -7.30 31.77
CA GLY A 126 -14.35 -7.81 32.25
C GLY A 126 -14.20 -9.34 32.14
N LEU A 127 -14.86 -9.95 31.15
CA LEU A 127 -14.87 -11.41 30.99
C LEU A 127 -13.44 -11.96 30.85
N PRO A 128 -13.06 -13.05 31.48
CA PRO A 128 -11.70 -13.63 31.42
C PRO A 128 -11.23 -13.88 29.98
N ARG A 129 -12.14 -14.24 29.07
CA ARG A 129 -11.87 -14.42 27.64
C ARG A 129 -11.45 -13.13 26.98
N VAL A 130 -12.13 -12.01 27.24
CA VAL A 130 -11.84 -10.70 26.65
C VAL A 130 -10.49 -10.19 27.14
N ARG A 131 -10.19 -10.31 28.45
CA ARG A 131 -8.87 -9.94 29.01
C ARG A 131 -7.73 -10.76 28.40
N ARG A 132 -7.99 -12.00 27.98
CA ARG A 132 -6.99 -12.82 27.30
C ARG A 132 -6.80 -12.33 25.85
N GLU A 133 -7.87 -12.02 25.14
CA GLU A 133 -7.81 -11.46 23.79
C GLU A 133 -7.08 -10.10 23.80
N GLU A 134 -7.36 -9.22 24.76
CA GLU A 134 -6.67 -7.93 24.93
C GLU A 134 -5.16 -8.11 25.15
N ARG A 135 -4.75 -9.00 26.05
CA ARG A 135 -3.32 -9.30 26.29
C ARG A 135 -2.64 -9.84 25.05
N GLN A 136 -3.26 -10.75 24.31
CA GLN A 136 -2.72 -11.30 23.07
C GLN A 136 -2.60 -10.20 21.99
N ALA A 137 -3.57 -9.29 21.92
CA ALA A 137 -3.51 -8.15 21.01
C ALA A 137 -2.35 -7.21 21.35
N GLU A 138 -2.14 -6.91 22.66
CA GLU A 138 -1.01 -6.09 23.10
C GLU A 138 0.36 -6.76 22.80
N GLU A 139 0.51 -8.04 23.09
CA GLU A 139 1.73 -8.80 22.77
C GLU A 139 2.01 -8.74 21.26
N ARG A 140 0.98 -8.97 20.44
CA ARG A 140 1.09 -8.90 18.98
C ARG A 140 1.41 -7.49 18.48
N ALA A 141 0.83 -6.45 19.10
CA ALA A 141 1.12 -5.06 18.76
C ALA A 141 2.58 -4.70 19.06
N ARG A 142 3.13 -5.13 20.21
CA ARG A 142 4.54 -4.95 20.56
C ARG A 142 5.47 -5.69 19.60
N GLU A 143 5.11 -6.91 19.19
CA GLU A 143 5.87 -7.64 18.16
C GLU A 143 5.90 -6.86 16.83
N LEU A 144 4.78 -6.26 16.40
CA LEU A 144 4.72 -5.46 15.18
C LEU A 144 5.53 -4.17 15.30
N LEU A 145 5.50 -3.49 16.45
CA LEU A 145 6.35 -2.33 16.71
C LEU A 145 7.84 -2.71 16.64
N ALA A 146 8.24 -3.77 17.34
CA ALA A 146 9.62 -4.27 17.32
C ALA A 146 10.06 -4.69 15.91
N PHE A 147 9.17 -5.37 15.15
CA PHE A 147 9.42 -5.75 13.76
C PHE A 147 9.65 -4.53 12.87
N SER A 148 8.89 -3.46 13.09
CA SER A 148 9.00 -2.19 12.36
C SER A 148 10.19 -1.34 12.84
N GLY A 149 11.03 -1.85 13.74
CA GLY A 149 12.19 -1.16 14.28
C GLY A 149 11.83 -0.09 15.33
N LEU A 150 10.60 -0.09 15.83
CA LEU A 150 10.10 0.80 16.87
C LEU A 150 10.18 0.09 18.22
N ARG A 151 11.38 0.15 18.85
CA ARG A 151 11.62 -0.47 20.16
C ARG A 151 11.59 0.57 21.25
N ASN A 152 10.98 0.23 22.38
CA ASN A 152 10.89 1.09 23.59
C ASN A 152 10.12 2.41 23.37
N VAL A 153 9.19 2.44 22.42
CA VAL A 153 8.33 3.60 22.14
C VAL A 153 6.85 3.29 22.38
N ASP A 154 6.56 2.17 23.02
CA ASP A 154 5.21 1.65 23.23
C ASP A 154 4.28 2.71 23.84
N ASP A 155 4.78 3.44 24.84
CA ASP A 155 4.06 4.45 25.62
C ASP A 155 4.28 5.89 25.07
N GLU A 156 5.10 6.07 24.02
CA GLU A 156 5.30 7.39 23.41
C GLU A 156 4.11 7.79 22.55
N LEU A 157 3.70 9.05 22.64
CA LEU A 157 2.66 9.61 21.77
C LEU A 157 3.14 9.61 20.33
N ALA A 158 2.25 9.24 19.40
CA ALA A 158 2.60 9.14 17.98
C ALA A 158 3.14 10.48 17.42
N GLU A 159 2.64 11.64 17.90
CA GLU A 159 3.12 12.96 17.47
C GLU A 159 4.53 13.28 17.95
N SER A 160 5.01 12.63 19.01
CA SER A 160 6.36 12.85 19.58
C SER A 160 7.45 12.09 18.82
N LEU A 161 7.07 11.12 17.98
CA LEU A 161 8.00 10.32 17.20
C LEU A 161 8.60 11.13 16.04
N SER A 162 9.83 10.76 15.62
CA SER A 162 10.41 11.31 14.39
C SER A 162 9.53 11.00 13.18
N TYR A 163 9.66 11.79 12.10
CA TYR A 163 8.84 11.59 10.88
C TYR A 163 9.02 10.17 10.31
N GLY A 164 10.25 9.66 10.26
CA GLY A 164 10.54 8.31 9.81
C GLY A 164 9.92 7.23 10.71
N ASP A 165 9.88 7.48 12.04
CA ASP A 165 9.23 6.58 12.99
C ASP A 165 7.71 6.60 12.86
N GLN A 166 7.11 7.77 12.65
CA GLN A 166 5.70 7.90 12.38
C GLN A 166 5.29 7.10 11.13
N ARG A 167 6.08 7.15 10.06
CA ARG A 167 5.85 6.33 8.86
C ARG A 167 5.94 4.84 9.15
N ARG A 168 6.95 4.40 9.92
CA ARG A 168 7.06 3.00 10.33
C ARG A 168 5.90 2.57 11.22
N LEU A 169 5.41 3.45 12.09
CA LEU A 169 4.22 3.21 12.91
C LEU A 169 2.95 3.09 12.06
N GLU A 170 2.80 3.91 11.02
CA GLU A 170 1.67 3.81 10.08
C GLU A 170 1.66 2.45 9.37
N VAL A 171 2.85 1.97 8.93
CA VAL A 171 2.97 0.63 8.35
C VAL A 171 2.70 -0.45 9.40
N ALA A 172 3.21 -0.34 10.63
CA ALA A 172 2.94 -1.28 11.71
C ALA A 172 1.42 -1.41 11.99
N ARG A 173 0.69 -0.28 11.99
CA ARG A 173 -0.75 -0.27 12.12
C ARG A 173 -1.45 -0.93 10.92
N ALA A 174 -0.98 -0.72 9.70
CA ALA A 174 -1.51 -1.39 8.53
C ALA A 174 -1.25 -2.91 8.60
N LEU A 175 -0.06 -3.34 9.05
CA LEU A 175 0.29 -4.75 9.26
C LEU A 175 -0.57 -5.43 10.33
N ALA A 176 -1.08 -4.68 11.29
CA ALA A 176 -1.99 -5.19 12.32
C ALA A 176 -3.32 -5.71 11.74
N THR A 177 -3.70 -5.30 10.53
CA THR A 177 -4.82 -5.88 9.79
C THR A 177 -4.48 -7.23 9.13
N GLU A 178 -3.21 -7.72 9.26
CA GLU A 178 -2.67 -8.92 8.60
C GLU A 178 -2.94 -8.93 7.09
N PRO A 179 -2.48 -7.93 6.35
CA PRO A 179 -2.78 -7.82 4.94
C PRO A 179 -2.01 -8.86 4.11
N LYS A 180 -2.61 -9.29 3.00
CA LYS A 180 -1.94 -10.04 1.92
C LYS A 180 -1.26 -9.09 0.93
N LEU A 181 -1.81 -7.89 0.77
CA LEU A 181 -1.29 -6.82 -0.08
C LEU A 181 -1.20 -5.53 0.75
N LEU A 182 -0.02 -4.91 0.77
CA LEU A 182 0.21 -3.59 1.37
C LEU A 182 0.44 -2.55 0.27
N LEU A 183 -0.37 -1.51 0.29
CA LEU A 183 -0.25 -0.38 -0.61
C LEU A 183 0.45 0.78 0.10
N LEU A 184 1.58 1.22 -0.45
CA LEU A 184 2.40 2.31 0.07
C LEU A 184 2.37 3.49 -0.92
N ASP A 185 1.85 4.63 -0.46
CA ASP A 185 1.67 5.85 -1.27
C ASP A 185 2.72 6.89 -0.88
N GLU A 186 3.75 7.04 -1.71
CA GLU A 186 4.92 7.92 -1.51
C GLU A 186 5.49 7.85 -0.08
N PRO A 187 5.84 6.65 0.41
CA PRO A 187 6.18 6.48 1.81
C PRO A 187 7.47 7.18 2.23
N THR A 188 8.36 7.50 1.30
CA THR A 188 9.64 8.17 1.60
C THR A 188 9.58 9.69 1.43
N ALA A 189 8.43 10.24 1.01
CA ALA A 189 8.28 11.69 0.85
C ALA A 189 8.56 12.43 2.16
N GLY A 190 9.44 13.43 2.12
CA GLY A 190 9.83 14.23 3.29
C GLY A 190 10.88 13.59 4.21
N MET A 191 11.35 12.38 3.92
CA MET A 191 12.42 11.73 4.66
C MET A 191 13.81 12.25 4.22
N ASN A 192 14.73 12.33 5.17
CA ASN A 192 16.15 12.49 4.84
C ASN A 192 16.73 11.15 4.30
N PRO A 193 17.93 11.16 3.67
CA PRO A 193 18.52 9.96 3.07
C PRO A 193 18.71 8.78 4.03
N ASN A 194 19.00 9.04 5.31
CA ASN A 194 19.20 8.00 6.31
C ASN A 194 17.84 7.37 6.70
N GLU A 195 16.81 8.18 6.87
CA GLU A 195 15.45 7.71 7.14
C GLU A 195 14.92 6.90 5.98
N THR A 196 15.11 7.38 4.73
CA THR A 196 14.76 6.66 3.50
C THR A 196 15.44 5.28 3.48
N SER A 197 16.76 5.22 3.70
CA SER A 197 17.49 3.95 3.72
C SER A 197 16.97 2.99 4.80
N THR A 198 16.73 3.50 6.00
CA THR A 198 16.17 2.72 7.12
C THR A 198 14.78 2.19 6.79
N PHE A 199 13.93 3.02 6.21
CA PHE A 199 12.58 2.63 5.81
C PHE A 199 12.61 1.57 4.70
N MET A 200 13.47 1.73 3.69
CA MET A 200 13.59 0.77 2.59
C MET A 200 14.13 -0.58 3.06
N ASN A 201 15.09 -0.60 3.99
CA ASN A 201 15.55 -1.83 4.62
C ASN A 201 14.41 -2.53 5.39
N PHE A 202 13.56 -1.76 6.06
CA PHE A 202 12.37 -2.30 6.71
C PHE A 202 11.38 -2.91 5.71
N VAL A 203 11.12 -2.24 4.57
CA VAL A 203 10.23 -2.77 3.52
C VAL A 203 10.80 -4.04 2.87
N SER A 204 12.12 -4.10 2.63
CA SER A 204 12.80 -5.32 2.15
C SER A 204 12.63 -6.47 3.12
N LYS A 205 12.90 -6.22 4.40
CA LYS A 205 12.71 -7.21 5.48
C LYS A 205 11.25 -7.68 5.57
N LEU A 206 10.29 -6.76 5.39
CA LEU A 206 8.86 -7.10 5.41
C LEU A 206 8.53 -8.11 4.32
N ARG A 207 9.03 -7.90 3.08
CA ARG A 207 8.83 -8.83 1.96
C ARG A 207 9.47 -10.20 2.23
N GLU A 208 10.68 -10.23 2.81
CA GLU A 208 11.43 -11.46 3.07
C GLU A 208 10.80 -12.32 4.18
N GLU A 209 10.39 -11.67 5.27
CA GLU A 209 9.93 -12.36 6.49
C GLU A 209 8.41 -12.57 6.54
N ARG A 210 7.64 -11.94 5.66
CA ARG A 210 6.16 -12.03 5.64
C ARG A 210 5.64 -12.46 4.27
N PRO A 211 4.56 -13.27 4.22
CA PRO A 211 3.91 -13.65 2.96
C PRO A 211 3.01 -12.51 2.44
N ILE A 212 3.61 -11.38 2.14
CA ILE A 212 2.90 -10.16 1.71
C ILE A 212 3.40 -9.69 0.35
N ALA A 213 2.50 -9.19 -0.49
CA ALA A 213 2.85 -8.42 -1.67
C ALA A 213 2.79 -6.92 -1.33
N ILE A 214 3.57 -6.11 -2.04
CA ILE A 214 3.64 -4.67 -1.82
C ILE A 214 3.44 -3.96 -3.15
N LEU A 215 2.50 -3.01 -3.19
CA LEU A 215 2.39 -2.02 -4.26
C LEU A 215 2.95 -0.70 -3.75
N LEU A 216 3.97 -0.20 -4.42
CA LEU A 216 4.66 1.04 -4.09
C LEU A 216 4.37 2.11 -5.14
N ILE A 217 3.82 3.25 -4.75
CA ILE A 217 3.88 4.47 -5.55
C ILE A 217 5.03 5.31 -5.03
N GLU A 218 5.96 5.66 -5.91
CA GLU A 218 7.10 6.51 -5.60
C GLU A 218 7.51 7.33 -6.82
N HIS A 219 8.16 8.45 -6.55
CA HIS A 219 8.73 9.32 -7.57
C HIS A 219 10.29 9.35 -7.50
N ASP A 220 10.87 8.86 -6.40
CA ASP A 220 12.32 8.69 -6.30
C ASP A 220 12.74 7.39 -7.02
N MET A 221 13.34 7.57 -8.21
CA MET A 221 13.80 6.46 -9.03
C MET A 221 14.84 5.59 -8.32
N LYS A 222 15.67 6.15 -7.42
CA LYS A 222 16.66 5.36 -6.68
C LYS A 222 15.98 4.37 -5.74
N VAL A 223 14.93 4.82 -5.05
CA VAL A 223 14.11 3.98 -4.19
C VAL A 223 13.47 2.87 -5.01
N VAL A 224 12.75 3.23 -6.09
CA VAL A 224 12.06 2.28 -6.97
C VAL A 224 13.02 1.21 -7.50
N MET A 225 14.16 1.64 -8.05
CA MET A 225 15.15 0.73 -8.64
C MET A 225 15.82 -0.21 -7.63
N SER A 226 15.88 0.20 -6.35
CA SER A 226 16.57 -0.60 -5.32
C SER A 226 15.73 -1.72 -4.74
N ILE A 227 14.39 -1.67 -4.84
CA ILE A 227 13.52 -2.57 -4.09
C ILE A 227 12.52 -3.33 -4.96
N SER A 228 12.17 -2.81 -6.15
CA SER A 228 11.08 -3.36 -6.95
C SER A 228 11.51 -4.63 -7.69
N ASP A 229 10.63 -5.62 -7.72
CA ASP A 229 10.76 -6.77 -8.62
C ASP A 229 10.28 -6.41 -10.03
N ARG A 230 9.24 -5.56 -10.12
CA ARG A 230 8.68 -5.07 -11.37
C ARG A 230 8.22 -3.62 -11.22
N VAL A 231 8.39 -2.86 -12.28
CA VAL A 231 7.99 -1.45 -12.35
C VAL A 231 7.02 -1.28 -13.51
N THR A 232 5.89 -0.63 -13.26
CA THR A 232 4.92 -0.20 -14.27
C THR A 232 4.94 1.31 -14.34
N VAL A 233 5.00 1.85 -15.53
CA VAL A 233 5.06 3.29 -15.79
C VAL A 233 3.76 3.77 -16.41
N LEU A 234 3.13 4.75 -15.78
CA LEU A 234 1.96 5.44 -16.31
C LEU A 234 2.34 6.81 -16.86
N ASP A 235 1.72 7.19 -17.97
CA ASP A 235 1.65 8.57 -18.44
C ASP A 235 0.27 8.83 -19.03
N TYR A 236 -0.34 9.97 -18.70
CA TYR A 236 -1.71 10.37 -19.10
C TYR A 236 -2.78 9.26 -18.93
N GLY A 237 -2.68 8.47 -17.88
CA GLY A 237 -3.64 7.40 -17.56
C GLY A 237 -3.36 6.07 -18.27
N GLU A 238 -2.35 5.97 -19.10
CA GLU A 238 -2.00 4.79 -19.88
C GLU A 238 -0.69 4.16 -19.41
N LYS A 239 -0.58 2.83 -19.52
CA LYS A 239 0.66 2.11 -19.26
C LYS A 239 1.60 2.26 -20.47
N ILE A 240 2.69 3.00 -20.31
CA ILE A 240 3.69 3.20 -21.36
C ILE A 240 4.82 2.19 -21.33
N ALA A 241 5.13 1.61 -20.17
CA ALA A 241 6.16 0.59 -20.01
C ALA A 241 5.88 -0.30 -18.79
N GLU A 242 6.36 -1.54 -18.85
CA GLU A 242 6.36 -2.48 -17.72
C GLU A 242 7.54 -3.44 -17.88
N GLY A 243 8.30 -3.68 -16.79
CA GLY A 243 9.46 -4.56 -16.83
C GLY A 243 10.28 -4.53 -15.54
N ALA A 244 11.45 -5.18 -15.61
CA ALA A 244 12.42 -5.10 -14.53
C ALA A 244 12.96 -3.66 -14.37
N PRO A 245 13.38 -3.25 -13.15
CA PRO A 245 13.86 -1.89 -12.93
C PRO A 245 14.95 -1.44 -13.92
N GLN A 246 15.90 -2.33 -14.25
CA GLN A 246 17.00 -2.04 -15.16
C GLN A 246 16.56 -1.82 -16.62
N GLU A 247 15.44 -2.43 -17.03
CA GLU A 247 14.84 -2.26 -18.36
C GLU A 247 14.11 -0.91 -18.43
N ILE A 248 13.32 -0.61 -17.40
CA ILE A 248 12.56 0.64 -17.29
C ILE A 248 13.49 1.86 -17.28
N GLN A 249 14.64 1.77 -16.62
CA GLN A 249 15.61 2.88 -16.58
C GLN A 249 16.16 3.26 -17.95
N LYS A 250 16.13 2.33 -18.92
CA LYS A 250 16.68 2.48 -20.26
C LYS A 250 15.61 2.67 -21.34
N ASP A 251 14.33 2.56 -20.98
CA ASP A 251 13.21 2.72 -21.93
C ASP A 251 13.10 4.19 -22.35
N GLU A 252 13.25 4.43 -23.66
CA GLU A 252 13.21 5.78 -24.24
C GLU A 252 11.89 6.51 -23.98
N ARG A 253 10.76 5.79 -24.01
CA ARG A 253 9.43 6.35 -23.72
C ARG A 253 9.31 6.85 -22.27
N VAL A 254 9.93 6.08 -21.34
CA VAL A 254 9.99 6.48 -19.93
C VAL A 254 10.84 7.73 -19.76
N ILE A 255 12.02 7.75 -20.39
CA ILE A 255 12.93 8.91 -20.35
C ILE A 255 12.22 10.14 -20.92
N GLU A 256 11.56 10.03 -22.07
CA GLU A 256 10.80 11.13 -22.68
C GLU A 256 9.66 11.64 -21.81
N ALA A 257 8.89 10.73 -21.18
CA ALA A 257 7.77 11.10 -20.30
C ALA A 257 8.23 11.94 -19.08
N TYR A 258 9.45 11.69 -18.58
CA TYR A 258 10.03 12.46 -17.48
C TYR A 258 10.75 13.74 -17.95
N LEU A 259 11.50 13.69 -19.07
CA LEU A 259 12.25 14.85 -19.60
C LEU A 259 11.34 15.85 -20.32
N GLY A 260 10.31 15.40 -21.05
CA GLY A 260 9.39 16.29 -21.76
C GLY A 260 8.60 17.23 -20.83
N LYS A 261 8.44 16.87 -19.56
CA LYS A 261 7.80 17.71 -18.53
C LYS A 261 8.78 18.64 -17.79
N ALA A 262 10.06 18.32 -17.77
CA ALA A 262 11.10 19.20 -17.20
C ALA A 262 11.38 20.43 -18.09
N ALA A 263 11.07 20.35 -19.39
CA ALA A 263 11.24 21.46 -20.34
C ALA A 263 10.05 22.46 -20.36
N THR A 264 8.97 22.16 -19.61
CA THR A 264 7.73 22.96 -19.60
C THR A 264 7.44 23.62 -18.24
N GLN A 265 8.34 23.51 -17.27
CA GLN A 265 8.33 24.23 -15.99
C GLN A 265 9.48 25.24 -15.97
#